data_b916091228a8a3c7151381d1d5fb057a
#
_entry.id   b916091228a8a3c7151381d1d5fb057a
#
_cell.length_a   1.000
_cell.length_b   1.000
_cell.length_c   1.000
_cell.angle_alpha   90.00
_cell.angle_beta   90.00
_cell.angle_gamma   90.00
#
_symmetry.space_group_name_H-M   'P 1'
#
loop_
_entity.id
_entity.type
_entity.pdbx_description
1 polymer ?
#
loop_
_entity_poly.entity_id
_entity_poly.type
_entity_poly.pdbx_seq_one_letter_code
_entity_poly.pdbx_strand_id
1 'polypeptide(L)'
;MDLLTNLIPLLWANDWSYLFDAVALVAIVVLPSLRRIGPSEIGLLIKRASFAQLTDDSPVAFNGEAGYQASLLMPGLRFALWLLYRVEKHPWVQIPAGEIGVVVAQIGASLATSAKSAIYKSEFGNFTDLSAFVRGGGQKGVQRPVLPPGSLLPIHPVAFLVVTQDRCYGVPLSRDILGEDGRFGLEPEQFNVLRIAPRRGPDNEAVVDTVGIVTVFEGDPLPSSQIASRLGEFKDVEQLERSNASDSEVIETIFGSKNLLHNNYQDFQAFLDHGGRIGLQHDPLLYGAYNLNPFLIRVEIAPMLVVRQGEVAVIKAYVGMATQDMSGVDFKFGSLVRPGHRGIWQEPLRTGKYPINPRCYQAEVVPTAILTLNWADATSQAHNLDKQLKQIDAKSREGFVFAIDLQVQIHVADTKAPRVISMVGTMYNLAGC
;
A
#
# COMPACT_ATOMS: atom_id res chain seq x y z
N MET A 1 0.44 5.34 -75.83
CA MET A 1 0.72 3.87 -75.96
C MET A 1 2.16 3.61 -76.34
N ASP A 2 2.94 4.66 -76.62
CA ASP A 2 4.30 4.53 -77.20
C ASP A 2 5.43 4.53 -76.16
N LEU A 3 5.14 4.84 -74.90
CA LEU A 3 6.17 4.84 -73.81
C LEU A 3 6.49 3.43 -73.31
N LEU A 4 5.52 2.51 -73.35
CA LEU A 4 5.71 1.13 -72.90
C LEU A 4 6.38 0.28 -73.98
N THR A 5 6.16 0.60 -75.25
CA THR A 5 6.77 -0.12 -76.40
C THR A 5 8.25 0.22 -76.59
N ASN A 6 8.70 1.40 -76.08
CA ASN A 6 10.12 1.77 -76.14
C ASN A 6 10.91 1.33 -74.86
N LEU A 7 10.23 0.96 -73.80
CA LEU A 7 10.89 0.43 -72.60
C LEU A 7 11.23 -1.05 -72.66
N ILE A 8 10.48 -1.81 -73.50
CA ILE A 8 10.67 -3.25 -73.63
C ILE A 8 11.98 -3.61 -74.39
N PRO A 9 12.40 -2.93 -75.43
CA PRO A 9 13.68 -3.21 -76.07
C PRO A 9 14.90 -2.71 -75.27
N LEU A 10 14.75 -1.75 -74.42
CA LEU A 10 15.80 -1.35 -73.50
C LEU A 10 16.07 -2.37 -72.38
N LEU A 11 15.04 -3.14 -72.02
CA LEU A 11 15.15 -4.25 -71.05
C LEU A 11 15.72 -5.53 -71.71
N TRP A 12 15.73 -5.63 -73.07
CA TRP A 12 16.25 -6.75 -73.80
C TRP A 12 17.57 -6.49 -74.56
N ALA A 13 18.08 -5.24 -74.58
CA ALA A 13 19.44 -4.96 -74.94
C ALA A 13 20.35 -5.57 -73.86
N ASN A 14 21.29 -6.39 -74.28
CA ASN A 14 22.15 -7.37 -73.64
C ASN A 14 23.05 -6.79 -72.52
N ASP A 15 22.62 -5.74 -71.83
CA ASP A 15 23.31 -5.13 -70.70
C ASP A 15 22.72 -5.61 -69.36
N TRP A 16 23.06 -6.82 -68.99
CA TRP A 16 22.87 -7.36 -67.64
C TRP A 16 23.34 -6.41 -66.56
N SER A 17 24.20 -5.40 -66.89
CA SER A 17 24.69 -4.39 -65.99
C SER A 17 23.56 -3.54 -65.36
N TYR A 18 22.58 -3.08 -66.16
CA TYR A 18 21.44 -2.29 -65.64
C TYR A 18 20.56 -3.09 -64.70
N LEU A 19 20.42 -4.41 -64.99
CA LEU A 19 19.65 -5.30 -64.12
C LEU A 19 20.40 -5.57 -62.82
N PHE A 20 21.73 -5.73 -62.89
CA PHE A 20 22.57 -5.82 -61.68
C PHE A 20 22.55 -4.52 -60.88
N ASP A 21 22.64 -3.36 -61.53
CA ASP A 21 22.58 -2.07 -60.83
C ASP A 21 21.23 -1.82 -60.17
N ALA A 22 20.12 -2.18 -60.84
CA ALA A 22 18.77 -2.11 -60.27
C ALA A 22 18.60 -3.04 -59.06
N VAL A 23 19.07 -4.30 -59.18
CA VAL A 23 19.05 -5.25 -58.07
C VAL A 23 19.95 -4.80 -56.92
N ALA A 24 21.14 -4.27 -57.22
CA ALA A 24 22.06 -3.73 -56.22
C ALA A 24 21.44 -2.53 -55.48
N LEU A 25 20.78 -1.63 -56.23
CA LEU A 25 20.10 -0.47 -55.64
C LEU A 25 18.94 -0.90 -54.74
N VAL A 26 18.12 -1.87 -55.18
CA VAL A 26 17.06 -2.47 -54.37
C VAL A 26 17.65 -3.14 -53.13
N ALA A 27 18.74 -3.90 -53.29
CA ALA A 27 19.40 -4.57 -52.16
C ALA A 27 19.94 -3.59 -51.14
N ILE A 28 20.55 -2.48 -51.58
CA ILE A 28 21.06 -1.39 -50.69
C ILE A 28 19.93 -0.74 -49.89
N VAL A 29 18.72 -0.70 -50.43
CA VAL A 29 17.55 -0.14 -49.72
C VAL A 29 16.86 -1.18 -48.86
N VAL A 30 16.66 -2.39 -49.37
CA VAL A 30 15.87 -3.42 -48.67
C VAL A 30 16.65 -4.10 -47.54
N LEU A 31 17.92 -4.47 -47.75
CA LEU A 31 18.68 -5.21 -46.75
C LEU A 31 18.85 -4.43 -45.44
N PRO A 32 19.23 -3.12 -45.43
CA PRO A 32 19.31 -2.36 -44.17
C PRO A 32 17.95 -2.04 -43.58
N SER A 33 16.86 -2.17 -44.36
CA SER A 33 15.48 -1.96 -43.88
C SER A 33 14.91 -3.16 -43.16
N LEU A 34 15.53 -4.35 -43.32
CA LEU A 34 15.15 -5.54 -42.56
C LEU A 34 15.79 -5.52 -41.18
N ARG A 35 14.95 -5.53 -40.16
CA ARG A 35 15.38 -5.53 -38.75
C ARG A 35 14.87 -6.79 -38.06
N ARG A 36 15.80 -7.52 -37.45
CA ARG A 36 15.47 -8.66 -36.59
C ARG A 36 15.31 -8.19 -35.17
N ILE A 37 14.15 -8.41 -34.58
CA ILE A 37 13.82 -8.10 -33.18
C ILE A 37 13.79 -9.41 -32.39
N GLY A 38 14.49 -9.47 -31.27
CA GLY A 38 14.58 -10.65 -30.42
C GLY A 38 13.23 -11.01 -29.78
N PRO A 39 13.12 -12.22 -29.21
CA PRO A 39 11.85 -12.73 -28.66
C PRO A 39 11.36 -11.95 -27.42
N SER A 40 12.27 -11.32 -26.67
CA SER A 40 11.98 -10.51 -25.49
C SER A 40 12.32 -9.02 -25.68
N GLU A 41 12.36 -8.56 -26.93
CA GLU A 41 12.65 -7.18 -27.31
C GLU A 41 11.47 -6.57 -28.07
N ILE A 42 11.37 -5.24 -28.01
CA ILE A 42 10.51 -4.43 -28.87
C ILE A 42 11.38 -3.49 -29.70
N GLY A 43 10.93 -3.21 -30.90
CA GLY A 43 11.53 -2.19 -31.75
C GLY A 43 10.75 -0.89 -31.65
N LEU A 44 11.37 0.15 -31.11
CA LEU A 44 10.85 1.51 -31.10
C LEU A 44 11.16 2.17 -32.43
N LEU A 45 10.12 2.58 -33.15
CA LEU A 45 10.23 3.29 -34.41
C LEU A 45 10.41 4.79 -34.18
N ILE A 46 11.45 5.36 -34.79
CA ILE A 46 11.69 6.80 -34.81
C ILE A 46 11.65 7.27 -36.26
N LYS A 47 10.64 8.06 -36.60
CA LYS A 47 10.52 8.65 -37.95
C LYS A 47 11.41 9.90 -38.04
N ARG A 48 12.33 9.93 -39.02
CA ARG A 48 13.32 10.98 -39.15
C ARG A 48 12.77 12.28 -39.72
N ALA A 49 11.81 12.18 -40.64
CA ALA A 49 11.22 13.33 -41.30
C ALA A 49 9.73 13.13 -41.57
N SER A 50 8.96 14.18 -41.42
CA SER A 50 7.54 14.26 -41.79
C SER A 50 7.18 15.72 -42.09
N PHE A 51 6.16 15.90 -42.92
CA PHE A 51 5.56 17.25 -43.14
C PHE A 51 4.58 17.62 -42.02
N ALA A 52 4.08 16.63 -41.26
CA ALA A 52 3.22 16.86 -40.10
C ALA A 52 4.08 17.18 -38.86
N GLN A 53 3.69 18.23 -38.13
CA GLN A 53 4.34 18.62 -36.89
C GLN A 53 3.77 17.84 -35.71
N LEU A 54 4.65 17.53 -34.76
CA LEU A 54 4.26 16.92 -33.49
C LEU A 54 3.47 17.93 -32.67
N THR A 55 2.42 17.49 -31.99
CA THR A 55 1.70 18.33 -31.05
C THR A 55 2.57 18.54 -29.80
N ASP A 56 2.71 19.77 -29.33
CA ASP A 56 3.65 20.16 -28.25
C ASP A 56 3.48 19.36 -26.95
N ASP A 57 2.31 18.80 -26.69
CA ASP A 57 2.01 18.04 -25.47
C ASP A 57 2.32 16.54 -25.53
N SER A 58 2.66 15.98 -26.70
CA SER A 58 2.93 14.55 -26.84
C SER A 58 4.27 14.29 -27.48
N PRO A 59 5.22 13.64 -26.81
CA PRO A 59 6.49 13.22 -27.38
C PRO A 59 6.37 12.02 -28.33
N VAL A 60 5.15 11.43 -28.43
CA VAL A 60 4.87 10.26 -29.26
C VAL A 60 3.91 10.64 -30.38
N ALA A 61 4.27 10.23 -31.59
CA ALA A 61 3.53 10.48 -32.82
C ALA A 61 2.47 9.38 -33.08
N PHE A 62 1.23 9.78 -33.29
CA PHE A 62 0.10 8.88 -33.57
C PHE A 62 -0.34 8.88 -35.05
N ASN A 63 -0.18 10.01 -35.74
CA ASN A 63 -0.70 10.21 -37.10
C ASN A 63 0.43 10.32 -38.15
N GLY A 64 1.59 9.73 -37.84
CA GLY A 64 2.72 9.69 -38.76
C GLY A 64 3.58 10.96 -38.78
N GLU A 65 3.54 11.78 -37.74
CA GLU A 65 4.45 12.87 -37.49
C GLU A 65 5.90 12.36 -37.34
N ALA A 66 6.90 13.24 -37.38
CA ALA A 66 8.29 12.88 -37.10
C ALA A 66 8.48 12.64 -35.58
N GLY A 67 9.41 11.79 -35.22
CA GLY A 67 9.71 11.44 -33.82
C GLY A 67 9.33 10.01 -33.45
N TYR A 68 9.16 9.74 -32.15
CA TYR A 68 8.82 8.41 -31.63
C TYR A 68 7.42 8.03 -32.05
N GLN A 69 7.28 6.88 -32.73
CA GLN A 69 5.98 6.39 -33.22
C GLN A 69 5.26 5.59 -32.14
N ALA A 70 3.94 5.76 -31.99
CA ALA A 70 3.11 5.02 -31.05
C ALA A 70 3.11 3.50 -31.30
N SER A 71 3.33 3.09 -32.56
CA SER A 71 3.39 1.68 -32.95
C SER A 71 4.74 1.07 -32.64
N LEU A 72 4.74 -0.10 -31.98
CA LEU A 72 5.92 -0.88 -31.67
C LEU A 72 6.10 -2.02 -32.67
N LEU A 73 7.35 -2.32 -33.00
CA LEU A 73 7.67 -3.53 -33.75
C LEU A 73 7.82 -4.71 -32.78
N MET A 74 6.93 -5.67 -32.92
CA MET A 74 6.96 -6.91 -32.13
C MET A 74 8.05 -7.86 -32.62
N PRO A 75 8.45 -8.88 -31.83
CA PRO A 75 9.47 -9.87 -32.22
C PRO A 75 9.31 -10.45 -33.59
N GLY A 76 10.44 -10.77 -34.23
CA GLY A 76 10.53 -11.34 -35.56
C GLY A 76 11.30 -10.47 -36.56
N LEU A 77 11.21 -10.85 -37.83
CA LEU A 77 11.78 -10.07 -38.92
C LEU A 77 10.79 -8.97 -39.33
N ARG A 78 11.19 -7.72 -39.23
CA ARG A 78 10.36 -6.56 -39.51
C ARG A 78 11.00 -5.68 -40.57
N PHE A 79 10.16 -5.11 -41.42
CA PHE A 79 10.60 -4.14 -42.42
C PHE A 79 10.34 -2.71 -41.92
N ALA A 80 11.40 -1.91 -41.88
CA ALA A 80 11.32 -0.48 -41.56
C ALA A 80 12.33 0.24 -42.47
N LEU A 81 11.83 1.01 -43.44
CA LEU A 81 12.68 1.71 -44.40
C LEU A 81 13.71 2.59 -43.71
N TRP A 82 14.97 2.19 -43.80
CA TRP A 82 16.06 2.82 -43.03
C TRP A 82 16.29 4.31 -43.35
N LEU A 83 15.90 4.75 -44.53
CA LEU A 83 15.91 6.16 -44.90
C LEU A 83 14.93 7.02 -44.08
N LEU A 84 13.75 6.47 -43.81
CA LEU A 84 12.67 7.18 -43.07
C LEU A 84 12.62 6.83 -41.62
N TYR A 85 13.01 5.62 -41.21
CA TYR A 85 12.88 5.13 -39.85
C TYR A 85 14.20 4.69 -39.26
N ARG A 86 14.41 5.05 -38.01
CA ARG A 86 15.41 4.48 -37.12
C ARG A 86 14.70 3.52 -36.16
N VAL A 87 15.23 2.34 -35.94
CA VAL A 87 14.69 1.34 -35.03
C VAL A 87 15.65 1.23 -33.84
N GLU A 88 15.15 1.49 -32.65
CA GLU A 88 15.86 1.28 -31.39
C GLU A 88 15.24 0.07 -30.69
N LYS A 89 16.08 -0.81 -30.15
CA LYS A 89 15.62 -2.03 -29.45
C LYS A 89 15.59 -1.79 -27.97
N HIS A 90 14.47 -2.11 -27.35
CA HIS A 90 14.29 -2.06 -25.91
C HIS A 90 13.84 -3.44 -25.41
N PRO A 91 14.27 -3.87 -24.21
CA PRO A 91 13.77 -5.10 -23.61
C PRO A 91 12.29 -4.97 -23.23
N TRP A 92 11.57 -6.07 -23.22
CA TRP A 92 10.25 -6.13 -22.61
C TRP A 92 10.37 -5.81 -21.12
N VAL A 93 9.33 -5.22 -20.56
CA VAL A 93 9.23 -5.02 -19.12
C VAL A 93 9.03 -6.37 -18.46
N GLN A 94 9.98 -6.78 -17.66
CA GLN A 94 9.94 -8.03 -16.90
C GLN A 94 9.95 -7.72 -15.42
N ILE A 95 8.91 -8.17 -14.71
CA ILE A 95 8.81 -8.02 -13.26
C ILE A 95 9.29 -9.33 -12.61
N PRO A 96 10.36 -9.31 -11.81
CA PRO A 96 10.86 -10.49 -11.14
C PRO A 96 9.85 -11.08 -10.15
N ALA A 97 10.06 -12.35 -9.76
CA ALA A 97 9.24 -13.00 -8.75
C ALA A 97 9.47 -12.33 -7.37
N GLY A 98 8.39 -11.91 -6.73
CA GLY A 98 8.45 -11.24 -5.42
C GLY A 98 8.53 -9.71 -5.48
N GLU A 99 8.65 -9.15 -6.68
CA GLU A 99 8.64 -7.71 -6.92
C GLU A 99 7.35 -7.25 -7.59
N ILE A 100 7.11 -5.95 -7.56
CA ILE A 100 6.04 -5.26 -8.29
C ILE A 100 6.63 -4.22 -9.22
N GLY A 101 5.93 -3.93 -10.31
CA GLY A 101 6.27 -2.85 -11.22
C GLY A 101 5.28 -1.70 -11.11
N VAL A 102 5.77 -0.49 -10.88
CA VAL A 102 4.92 0.70 -10.86
C VAL A 102 5.06 1.44 -12.18
N VAL A 103 3.92 1.70 -12.83
CA VAL A 103 3.88 2.39 -14.12
C VAL A 103 3.71 3.89 -13.90
N VAL A 104 4.55 4.67 -14.55
CA VAL A 104 4.46 6.13 -14.59
C VAL A 104 4.31 6.56 -16.04
N ALA A 105 3.15 7.11 -16.40
CA ALA A 105 2.89 7.59 -17.76
C ALA A 105 3.52 8.97 -17.96
N GLN A 106 4.27 9.12 -19.04
CA GLN A 106 4.88 10.38 -19.47
C GLN A 106 3.99 11.15 -20.44
N ILE A 107 2.95 10.49 -20.98
CA ILE A 107 1.99 11.04 -21.94
C ILE A 107 0.56 10.93 -21.41
N GLY A 108 -0.36 11.64 -22.04
CA GLY A 108 -1.78 11.65 -21.67
C GLY A 108 -2.22 12.99 -21.13
N ALA A 109 -3.46 13.05 -20.63
CA ALA A 109 -4.03 14.24 -20.04
C ALA A 109 -3.32 14.59 -18.70
N SER A 110 -3.33 15.86 -18.33
CA SER A 110 -2.80 16.29 -17.03
C SER A 110 -3.70 15.79 -15.91
N LEU A 111 -3.08 15.45 -14.76
CA LEU A 111 -3.81 15.13 -13.54
C LEU A 111 -4.58 16.35 -13.03
N ALA A 112 -5.71 16.13 -12.36
CA ALA A 112 -6.36 17.17 -11.57
C ALA A 112 -5.42 17.65 -10.45
N THR A 113 -5.50 18.92 -10.06
CA THR A 113 -4.57 19.53 -9.09
C THR A 113 -4.52 18.81 -7.73
N SER A 114 -5.60 18.14 -7.34
CA SER A 114 -5.69 17.37 -6.08
C SER A 114 -5.31 15.90 -6.21
N ALA A 115 -5.26 15.36 -7.45
CA ALA A 115 -4.95 13.96 -7.68
C ALA A 115 -3.43 13.72 -7.66
N LYS A 116 -3.00 12.64 -7.03
CA LYS A 116 -1.59 12.19 -7.02
C LYS A 116 -1.36 11.03 -7.97
N SER A 117 -2.42 10.34 -8.37
CA SER A 117 -2.38 9.20 -9.27
C SER A 117 -3.42 9.29 -10.38
N ALA A 118 -3.14 8.59 -11.47
CA ALA A 118 -3.96 8.56 -12.67
C ALA A 118 -5.04 7.48 -12.59
N ILE A 119 -6.23 7.82 -13.07
CA ILE A 119 -7.36 6.89 -13.17
C ILE A 119 -7.01 5.79 -14.18
N TYR A 120 -7.18 4.54 -13.78
CA TYR A 120 -6.98 3.38 -14.63
C TYR A 120 -8.31 2.87 -15.17
N LYS A 121 -8.29 2.46 -16.46
CA LYS A 121 -9.39 1.77 -17.11
C LYS A 121 -8.90 0.45 -17.69
N SER A 122 -9.74 -0.58 -17.62
CA SER A 122 -9.41 -1.92 -18.16
C SER A 122 -9.05 -1.92 -19.64
N GLU A 123 -9.59 -0.96 -20.41
CA GLU A 123 -9.28 -0.73 -21.83
C GLU A 123 -7.79 -0.48 -22.11
N PHE A 124 -7.02 -0.02 -21.11
CA PHE A 124 -5.58 0.26 -21.26
C PHE A 124 -4.72 -1.00 -21.35
N GLY A 125 -5.31 -2.20 -21.16
CA GLY A 125 -4.69 -3.50 -21.42
C GLY A 125 -3.34 -3.68 -20.73
N ASN A 126 -3.22 -3.32 -19.45
CA ASN A 126 -1.95 -3.30 -18.70
C ASN A 126 -0.86 -2.46 -19.39
N PHE A 127 -1.26 -1.33 -20.01
CA PHE A 127 -0.37 -0.35 -20.68
C PHE A 127 0.33 -0.88 -21.94
N THR A 128 -0.12 -1.98 -22.51
CA THR A 128 0.42 -2.55 -23.75
C THR A 128 -0.16 -1.89 -25.00
N ASP A 129 -1.40 -1.36 -24.94
CA ASP A 129 -2.04 -0.61 -26.01
C ASP A 129 -2.00 0.90 -25.73
N LEU A 130 -0.97 1.56 -26.28
CA LEU A 130 -0.80 3.00 -26.13
C LEU A 130 -1.93 3.80 -26.79
N SER A 131 -2.48 3.32 -27.89
CA SER A 131 -3.57 3.99 -28.59
C SER A 131 -4.87 3.93 -27.80
N ALA A 132 -5.17 2.81 -27.16
CA ALA A 132 -6.30 2.67 -26.26
C ALA A 132 -6.12 3.56 -25.02
N PHE A 133 -4.90 3.62 -24.46
CA PHE A 133 -4.60 4.50 -23.34
C PHE A 133 -4.91 5.97 -23.64
N VAL A 134 -4.39 6.50 -24.75
CA VAL A 134 -4.59 7.93 -25.09
C VAL A 134 -6.05 8.22 -25.48
N ARG A 135 -6.67 7.37 -26.30
CA ARG A 135 -8.09 7.52 -26.69
C ARG A 135 -9.06 7.37 -25.52
N GLY A 136 -8.73 6.49 -24.59
CA GLY A 136 -9.51 6.29 -23.37
C GLY A 136 -9.35 7.41 -22.31
N GLY A 137 -8.56 8.46 -22.60
CA GLY A 137 -8.32 9.57 -21.69
C GLY A 137 -7.30 9.26 -20.60
N GLY A 138 -6.31 8.40 -20.90
CA GLY A 138 -5.19 8.12 -20.00
C GLY A 138 -4.48 9.37 -19.55
N GLN A 139 -4.03 9.38 -18.30
CA GLN A 139 -3.45 10.56 -17.64
C GLN A 139 -1.96 10.36 -17.37
N LYS A 140 -1.19 11.47 -17.43
CA LYS A 140 0.23 11.51 -17.04
C LYS A 140 0.38 11.20 -15.55
N GLY A 141 1.55 10.68 -15.14
CA GLY A 141 1.90 10.45 -13.74
C GLY A 141 1.78 8.99 -13.31
N VAL A 142 1.84 8.77 -12.00
CA VAL A 142 1.78 7.45 -11.39
C VAL A 142 0.43 6.80 -11.66
N GLN A 143 0.45 5.59 -12.19
CA GLN A 143 -0.77 4.82 -12.44
C GLN A 143 -1.16 4.05 -11.18
N ARG A 144 -2.47 3.95 -10.90
CA ARG A 144 -2.98 3.30 -9.68
C ARG A 144 -2.62 1.83 -9.57
N PRO A 145 -2.87 1.01 -10.60
CA PRO A 145 -2.52 -0.41 -10.53
C PRO A 145 -1.01 -0.61 -10.64
N VAL A 146 -0.54 -1.68 -10.02
CA VAL A 146 0.82 -2.16 -10.16
C VAL A 146 0.86 -3.37 -11.08
N LEU A 147 1.98 -3.58 -11.75
CA LEU A 147 2.24 -4.80 -12.50
C LEU A 147 2.63 -5.91 -11.53
N PRO A 148 1.94 -7.05 -11.55
CA PRO A 148 2.20 -8.12 -10.61
C PRO A 148 3.50 -8.88 -10.92
N PRO A 149 4.04 -9.62 -9.95
CA PRO A 149 5.21 -10.49 -10.13
C PRO A 149 5.06 -11.46 -11.31
N GLY A 150 6.15 -11.68 -12.02
CA GLY A 150 6.17 -12.58 -13.18
C GLY A 150 5.58 -12.00 -14.48
N SER A 151 5.14 -10.75 -14.48
CA SER A 151 4.66 -10.07 -15.68
C SER A 151 5.79 -9.88 -16.70
N LEU A 152 5.49 -10.14 -17.98
CA LEU A 152 6.36 -9.88 -19.10
C LEU A 152 5.55 -9.16 -20.19
N LEU A 153 5.75 -7.86 -20.34
CA LEU A 153 4.87 -6.98 -21.11
C LEU A 153 5.65 -6.10 -22.10
N PRO A 154 5.18 -5.98 -23.35
CA PRO A 154 5.76 -5.07 -24.36
C PRO A 154 5.23 -3.65 -24.17
N ILE A 155 5.66 -2.96 -23.14
CA ILE A 155 5.23 -1.60 -22.82
C ILE A 155 6.05 -0.58 -23.59
N HIS A 156 5.40 0.49 -24.10
CA HIS A 156 6.03 1.52 -24.92
C HIS A 156 7.04 2.34 -24.08
N PRO A 157 8.37 2.31 -24.43
CA PRO A 157 9.42 2.79 -23.53
C PRO A 157 9.49 4.32 -23.38
N VAL A 158 8.91 5.08 -24.30
CA VAL A 158 8.86 6.56 -24.20
C VAL A 158 7.57 7.04 -23.56
N ALA A 159 6.48 6.29 -23.75
CA ALA A 159 5.19 6.66 -23.17
C ALA A 159 5.11 6.34 -21.68
N PHE A 160 5.75 5.26 -21.26
CA PHE A 160 5.68 4.76 -19.89
C PHE A 160 7.08 4.47 -19.35
N LEU A 161 7.29 4.86 -18.10
CA LEU A 161 8.37 4.37 -17.27
C LEU A 161 7.80 3.28 -16.37
N VAL A 162 8.54 2.18 -16.19
CA VAL A 162 8.16 1.14 -15.25
C VAL A 162 9.28 0.96 -14.24
N VAL A 163 8.97 1.28 -12.99
CA VAL A 163 9.93 1.24 -11.88
C VAL A 163 9.77 -0.07 -11.13
N THR A 164 10.87 -0.76 -10.95
CA THR A 164 10.99 -1.99 -10.13
C THR A 164 12.07 -1.81 -9.08
N GLN A 165 12.30 -2.81 -8.26
CA GLN A 165 13.34 -2.79 -7.24
C GLN A 165 14.73 -2.49 -7.84
N ASP A 166 15.09 -3.17 -8.93
CA ASP A 166 16.45 -3.13 -9.47
C ASP A 166 16.66 -2.06 -10.53
N ARG A 167 15.61 -1.73 -11.30
CA ARG A 167 15.75 -0.86 -12.47
C ARG A 167 14.48 -0.10 -12.82
N CYS A 168 14.67 0.97 -13.60
CA CYS A 168 13.61 1.66 -14.30
C CYS A 168 13.67 1.29 -15.78
N TYR A 169 12.58 0.74 -16.33
CA TYR A 169 12.41 0.52 -17.76
C TYR A 169 11.85 1.78 -18.41
N GLY A 170 12.29 2.03 -19.63
CA GLY A 170 11.82 3.16 -20.44
C GLY A 170 12.88 4.24 -20.61
N VAL A 171 12.52 5.27 -21.36
CA VAL A 171 13.37 6.42 -21.68
C VAL A 171 12.76 7.65 -21.05
N PRO A 172 13.35 8.22 -19.99
CA PRO A 172 12.81 9.41 -19.34
C PRO A 172 12.92 10.60 -20.29
N LEU A 173 11.88 11.40 -20.39
CA LEU A 173 11.85 12.63 -21.18
C LEU A 173 12.72 13.73 -20.57
N SER A 174 12.83 13.74 -19.24
CA SER A 174 13.78 14.55 -18.49
C SER A 174 14.50 13.68 -17.47
N ARG A 175 15.80 13.87 -17.30
CA ARG A 175 16.59 13.13 -16.30
C ARG A 175 16.22 13.51 -14.87
N ASP A 176 15.73 14.72 -14.67
CA ASP A 176 15.36 15.25 -13.35
C ASP A 176 14.09 14.58 -12.79
N ILE A 177 13.27 13.95 -13.65
CA ILE A 177 12.03 13.28 -13.23
C ILE A 177 12.29 12.07 -12.35
N LEU A 178 13.38 11.33 -12.58
CA LEU A 178 13.65 10.06 -11.89
C LEU A 178 14.28 10.24 -10.50
N GLY A 179 14.82 11.42 -10.19
CA GLY A 179 15.69 11.63 -9.03
C GLY A 179 17.06 10.95 -9.19
N GLU A 180 17.95 11.12 -8.22
CA GLU A 180 19.31 10.58 -8.28
C GLU A 180 19.35 9.05 -8.36
N ASP A 181 18.42 8.37 -7.68
CA ASP A 181 18.36 6.91 -7.59
C ASP A 181 17.50 6.23 -8.68
N GLY A 182 16.92 7.00 -9.58
CA GLY A 182 16.06 6.45 -10.64
C GLY A 182 14.72 5.88 -10.15
N ARG A 183 14.32 6.11 -8.89
CA ARG A 183 13.11 5.56 -8.25
C ARG A 183 12.21 6.61 -7.63
N PHE A 184 12.30 7.86 -8.07
CA PHE A 184 11.45 8.96 -7.57
C PHE A 184 11.55 9.19 -6.05
N GLY A 185 12.71 8.87 -5.44
CA GLY A 185 12.94 9.01 -4.01
C GLY A 185 12.36 7.88 -3.14
N LEU A 186 11.90 6.78 -3.75
CA LEU A 186 11.46 5.58 -3.04
C LEU A 186 12.60 4.60 -2.83
N GLU A 187 12.56 3.86 -1.74
CA GLU A 187 13.53 2.83 -1.41
C GLU A 187 13.28 1.54 -2.22
N PRO A 188 14.34 0.78 -2.60
CA PRO A 188 14.20 -0.45 -3.38
C PRO A 188 13.23 -1.47 -2.76
N GLU A 189 13.29 -1.62 -1.44
CA GLU A 189 12.49 -2.59 -0.69
C GLU A 189 10.99 -2.34 -0.78
N GLN A 190 10.57 -1.09 -1.08
CA GLN A 190 9.17 -0.72 -1.24
C GLN A 190 8.53 -1.29 -2.51
N PHE A 191 9.35 -1.75 -3.47
CA PHE A 191 8.89 -2.42 -4.69
C PHE A 191 8.74 -3.94 -4.55
N ASN A 192 8.87 -4.47 -3.35
CA ASN A 192 8.62 -5.87 -3.06
C ASN A 192 7.13 -6.13 -2.76
N VAL A 193 6.68 -7.34 -3.05
CA VAL A 193 5.39 -7.84 -2.60
C VAL A 193 5.37 -7.79 -1.07
N LEU A 194 4.44 -7.03 -0.51
CA LEU A 194 4.28 -6.96 0.93
C LEU A 194 3.78 -8.31 1.46
N ARG A 195 4.53 -8.91 2.38
CA ARG A 195 4.13 -10.15 3.06
C ARG A 195 3.87 -9.86 4.54
N ILE A 196 2.64 -10.15 4.96
CA ILE A 196 2.26 -10.12 6.37
C ILE A 196 2.18 -11.57 6.83
N ALA A 197 3.04 -11.94 7.75
CA ALA A 197 3.16 -13.31 8.27
C ALA A 197 3.61 -13.26 9.72
N PRO A 198 3.35 -14.31 10.51
CA PRO A 198 3.89 -14.43 11.85
C PRO A 198 5.40 -14.26 11.84
N ARG A 199 5.91 -13.52 12.82
CA ARG A 199 7.35 -13.26 12.98
C ARG A 199 7.82 -13.79 14.32
N ARG A 200 9.10 -14.16 14.41
CA ARG A 200 9.70 -14.46 15.69
C ARG A 200 9.85 -13.18 16.51
N GLY A 201 9.46 -13.24 17.76
CA GLY A 201 9.65 -12.15 18.71
C GLY A 201 11.12 -11.80 18.93
N PRO A 202 11.42 -10.68 19.61
CA PRO A 202 12.79 -10.22 19.85
C PRO A 202 13.67 -11.26 20.54
N ASP A 203 13.09 -12.07 21.42
CA ASP A 203 13.78 -13.11 22.20
C ASP A 203 13.90 -14.45 21.45
N ASN A 204 13.48 -14.50 20.18
CA ASN A 204 13.54 -15.68 19.29
C ASN A 204 12.76 -16.93 19.77
N GLU A 205 12.05 -16.84 20.91
CA GLU A 205 11.38 -17.97 21.55
C GLU A 205 9.90 -18.10 21.18
N ALA A 206 9.22 -17.00 20.88
CA ALA A 206 7.79 -17.01 20.57
C ALA A 206 7.48 -16.51 19.17
N VAL A 207 6.54 -17.16 18.49
CA VAL A 207 5.97 -16.69 17.24
C VAL A 207 4.88 -15.67 17.55
N VAL A 208 5.02 -14.46 17.00
CA VAL A 208 4.09 -13.34 17.16
C VAL A 208 3.32 -13.16 15.86
N ASP A 209 2.00 -13.23 15.93
CA ASP A 209 1.14 -12.88 14.81
C ASP A 209 1.17 -11.37 14.58
N THR A 210 1.16 -10.96 13.32
CA THR A 210 1.31 -9.56 12.92
C THR A 210 0.17 -9.08 12.04
N VAL A 211 -0.03 -7.78 12.05
CA VAL A 211 -0.95 -7.05 11.17
C VAL A 211 -0.22 -5.94 10.43
N GLY A 212 -0.73 -5.53 9.29
CA GLY A 212 -0.22 -4.39 8.53
C GLY A 212 -1.03 -3.14 8.80
N ILE A 213 -0.40 -2.11 9.33
CA ILE A 213 -1.02 -0.80 9.58
C ILE A 213 -0.84 0.06 8.35
N VAL A 214 -1.95 0.42 7.71
CA VAL A 214 -1.97 1.10 6.42
C VAL A 214 -2.04 2.62 6.61
N THR A 215 -1.19 3.32 5.87
CA THR A 215 -1.27 4.77 5.67
C THR A 215 -1.40 5.05 4.18
N VAL A 216 -2.40 5.82 3.80
CA VAL A 216 -2.72 6.17 2.41
C VAL A 216 -2.35 7.62 2.13
N PHE A 217 -1.78 7.90 0.95
CA PHE A 217 -1.29 9.23 0.57
C PHE A 217 -2.23 9.99 -0.36
N GLU A 218 -3.30 9.36 -0.87
CA GLU A 218 -4.31 9.97 -1.75
C GLU A 218 -5.72 9.61 -1.28
N GLY A 219 -6.66 10.54 -1.42
CA GLY A 219 -8.06 10.40 -1.04
C GLY A 219 -8.62 11.71 -0.51
N ASP A 220 -9.86 11.68 -0.07
CA ASP A 220 -10.50 12.82 0.56
C ASP A 220 -9.79 13.21 1.86
N PRO A 221 -9.80 14.49 2.25
CA PRO A 221 -9.19 14.92 3.49
C PRO A 221 -9.88 14.29 4.72
N LEU A 222 -9.07 13.99 5.73
CA LEU A 222 -9.58 13.51 7.01
C LEU A 222 -10.25 14.68 7.77
N PRO A 223 -11.43 14.47 8.39
CA PRO A 223 -12.02 15.47 9.28
C PRO A 223 -11.06 15.81 10.43
N SER A 224 -11.01 17.08 10.82
CA SER A 224 -10.06 17.60 11.83
C SER A 224 -10.17 16.93 13.20
N SER A 225 -11.29 16.27 13.48
CA SER A 225 -11.53 15.54 14.74
C SER A 225 -11.13 14.06 14.69
N GLN A 226 -10.66 13.56 13.55
CA GLN A 226 -10.32 12.14 13.35
C GLN A 226 -8.83 11.99 13.09
N ILE A 227 -8.24 10.91 13.62
CA ILE A 227 -6.83 10.55 13.42
C ILE A 227 -6.66 9.40 12.41
N ALA A 228 -7.73 8.64 12.13
CA ALA A 228 -7.76 7.55 11.20
C ALA A 228 -9.08 7.49 10.44
N SER A 229 -9.03 6.97 9.22
CA SER A 229 -10.19 6.77 8.35
C SER A 229 -10.70 5.34 8.46
N ARG A 230 -12.02 5.17 8.53
CA ARG A 230 -12.73 3.90 8.34
C ARG A 230 -13.72 4.08 7.19
N LEU A 231 -13.76 3.15 6.24
CA LEU A 231 -14.71 3.22 5.13
C LEU A 231 -16.15 3.20 5.64
N GLY A 232 -16.97 4.17 5.16
CA GLY A 232 -18.33 4.36 5.63
C GLY A 232 -18.41 4.90 7.06
N GLU A 233 -17.28 5.32 7.65
CA GLU A 233 -17.19 5.83 9.02
C GLU A 233 -17.71 4.82 10.05
N PHE A 234 -18.41 5.25 11.09
CA PHE A 234 -19.04 4.40 12.12
C PHE A 234 -20.57 4.31 11.98
N LYS A 235 -21.10 4.55 10.75
CA LYS A 235 -22.56 4.51 10.50
C LYS A 235 -23.19 3.15 10.77
N ASP A 236 -22.47 2.07 10.48
CA ASP A 236 -22.88 0.70 10.82
C ASP A 236 -22.98 0.49 12.33
N VAL A 237 -22.03 1.00 13.09
CA VAL A 237 -22.03 0.97 14.56
C VAL A 237 -23.20 1.79 15.12
N GLU A 238 -23.42 2.99 14.56
CA GLU A 238 -24.54 3.85 14.96
C GLU A 238 -25.91 3.18 14.70
N GLN A 239 -26.05 2.43 13.61
CA GLN A 239 -27.26 1.64 13.34
C GLN A 239 -27.47 0.53 14.36
N LEU A 240 -26.39 -0.19 14.73
CA LEU A 240 -26.45 -1.23 15.77
C LEU A 240 -26.85 -0.64 17.13
N GLU A 241 -26.33 0.51 17.50
CA GLU A 241 -26.74 1.19 18.74
C GLU A 241 -28.22 1.57 18.75
N ARG A 242 -28.74 2.07 17.64
CA ARG A 242 -30.16 2.42 17.48
C ARG A 242 -31.07 1.17 17.56
N SER A 243 -30.57 0.01 17.17
CA SER A 243 -31.27 -1.27 17.28
C SER A 243 -31.12 -1.97 18.64
N ASN A 244 -30.42 -1.33 19.60
CA ASN A 244 -30.06 -1.90 20.90
C ASN A 244 -29.29 -3.22 20.81
N ALA A 245 -28.38 -3.33 19.83
CA ALA A 245 -27.49 -4.46 19.71
C ALA A 245 -26.57 -4.59 20.94
N SER A 246 -26.10 -5.80 21.20
CA SER A 246 -25.18 -6.07 22.31
C SER A 246 -23.80 -5.42 22.05
N ASP A 247 -23.08 -5.07 23.10
CA ASP A 247 -21.73 -4.52 23.00
C ASP A 247 -20.76 -5.47 22.27
N SER A 248 -20.95 -6.78 22.40
CA SER A 248 -20.18 -7.79 21.68
C SER A 248 -20.41 -7.73 20.15
N GLU A 249 -21.65 -7.59 19.68
CA GLU A 249 -21.95 -7.42 18.25
C GLU A 249 -21.37 -6.13 17.69
N VAL A 250 -21.38 -5.07 18.48
CA VAL A 250 -20.74 -3.80 18.12
C VAL A 250 -19.22 -3.97 17.97
N ILE A 251 -18.58 -4.66 18.90
CA ILE A 251 -17.14 -4.95 18.84
C ILE A 251 -16.79 -5.80 17.62
N GLU A 252 -17.55 -6.84 17.32
CA GLU A 252 -17.37 -7.68 16.13
C GLU A 252 -17.49 -6.86 14.84
N THR A 253 -18.45 -5.94 14.77
CA THR A 253 -18.64 -5.05 13.62
C THR A 253 -17.49 -4.05 13.46
N ILE A 254 -16.96 -3.52 14.57
CA ILE A 254 -15.81 -2.61 14.56
C ILE A 254 -14.56 -3.32 14.04
N PHE A 255 -14.32 -4.56 14.48
CA PHE A 255 -13.15 -5.34 14.05
C PHE A 255 -13.38 -6.09 12.73
N GLY A 256 -14.61 -6.09 12.23
CA GLY A 256 -14.94 -6.56 10.88
C GLY A 256 -14.26 -5.68 9.83
N SER A 257 -13.29 -6.25 9.10
CA SER A 257 -12.55 -5.53 8.09
C SER A 257 -13.39 -5.25 6.85
N LYS A 258 -13.37 -4.01 6.36
CA LYS A 258 -13.97 -3.57 5.10
C LYS A 258 -12.98 -3.63 3.91
N ASN A 259 -11.79 -4.13 4.12
CA ASN A 259 -10.72 -4.17 3.13
C ASN A 259 -11.05 -5.01 1.89
N LEU A 260 -12.04 -5.91 1.97
CA LEU A 260 -12.52 -6.69 0.82
C LEU A 260 -13.17 -5.82 -0.26
N LEU A 261 -13.75 -4.66 0.10
CA LEU A 261 -14.41 -3.74 -0.84
C LEU A 261 -13.46 -3.18 -1.91
N HIS A 262 -12.16 -3.16 -1.63
CA HIS A 262 -11.11 -2.68 -2.51
C HIS A 262 -9.93 -3.66 -2.61
N ASN A 263 -10.23 -4.95 -2.47
CA ASN A 263 -9.23 -6.03 -2.55
C ASN A 263 -7.96 -5.74 -1.74
N ASN A 264 -8.14 -5.35 -0.46
CA ASN A 264 -7.03 -5.03 0.45
C ASN A 264 -6.08 -3.95 -0.13
N TYR A 265 -6.63 -2.86 -0.63
CA TYR A 265 -5.92 -1.73 -1.27
C TYR A 265 -5.21 -2.06 -2.59
N GLN A 266 -5.29 -3.28 -3.10
CA GLN A 266 -4.73 -3.64 -4.41
C GLN A 266 -5.55 -3.03 -5.56
N ASP A 267 -6.88 -2.86 -5.36
CA ASP A 267 -7.72 -2.00 -6.20
C ASP A 267 -7.87 -0.63 -5.56
N PHE A 268 -6.88 0.23 -5.82
CA PHE A 268 -6.86 1.57 -5.24
C PHE A 268 -7.97 2.47 -5.82
N GLN A 269 -8.44 2.20 -7.05
CA GLN A 269 -9.57 2.91 -7.62
C GLN A 269 -10.84 2.63 -6.82
N ALA A 270 -11.14 1.37 -6.55
CA ALA A 270 -12.28 0.99 -5.72
C ALA A 270 -12.20 1.58 -4.31
N PHE A 271 -10.99 1.69 -3.72
CA PHE A 271 -10.81 2.36 -2.43
C PHE A 271 -11.29 3.82 -2.47
N LEU A 272 -10.89 4.58 -3.49
CA LEU A 272 -11.30 5.98 -3.65
C LEU A 272 -12.80 6.11 -3.97
N ASP A 273 -13.34 5.23 -4.82
CA ASP A 273 -14.75 5.22 -5.21
C ASP A 273 -15.68 4.92 -4.02
N HIS A 274 -15.20 4.18 -3.01
CA HIS A 274 -15.92 3.95 -1.75
C HIS A 274 -15.69 5.05 -0.70
N GLY A 275 -15.14 6.21 -1.10
CA GLY A 275 -14.90 7.34 -0.21
C GLY A 275 -13.66 7.18 0.68
N GLY A 276 -12.64 6.54 0.14
CA GLY A 276 -11.33 6.39 0.80
C GLY A 276 -10.69 7.75 1.11
N ARG A 277 -10.12 7.89 2.31
CA ARG A 277 -9.52 9.14 2.79
C ARG A 277 -8.02 8.99 2.99
N ILE A 278 -7.30 10.10 2.81
CA ILE A 278 -5.87 10.21 3.09
C ILE A 278 -5.57 9.97 4.57
N GLY A 279 -4.41 9.40 4.86
CA GLY A 279 -3.89 9.22 6.21
C GLY A 279 -3.98 7.80 6.73
N LEU A 280 -3.91 7.67 8.05
CA LEU A 280 -3.98 6.37 8.74
C LEU A 280 -5.32 5.71 8.48
N GLN A 281 -5.30 4.41 8.17
CA GLN A 281 -6.50 3.61 7.99
C GLN A 281 -6.81 2.81 9.25
N HIS A 282 -8.09 2.71 9.57
CA HIS A 282 -8.59 1.99 10.74
C HIS A 282 -8.35 0.49 10.62
N ASP A 283 -8.78 -0.10 9.48
CA ASP A 283 -8.76 -1.54 9.27
C ASP A 283 -7.35 -2.00 8.87
N PRO A 284 -6.70 -2.85 9.66
CA PRO A 284 -5.37 -3.36 9.31
C PRO A 284 -5.47 -4.44 8.23
N LEU A 285 -4.36 -4.66 7.52
CA LEU A 285 -4.17 -5.81 6.67
C LEU A 285 -3.82 -7.04 7.51
N LEU A 286 -4.44 -8.17 7.17
CA LEU A 286 -4.22 -9.45 7.83
C LEU A 286 -3.13 -10.26 7.13
N TYR A 287 -2.93 -11.50 7.58
CA TYR A 287 -2.02 -12.46 6.96
C TYR A 287 -2.25 -12.58 5.45
N GLY A 288 -1.20 -12.45 4.68
CA GLY A 288 -1.27 -12.53 3.22
C GLY A 288 -0.08 -11.92 2.50
N ALA A 289 -0.18 -11.90 1.16
CA ALA A 289 0.75 -11.25 0.26
C ALA A 289 -0.01 -10.23 -0.60
N TYR A 290 0.50 -9.00 -0.68
CA TYR A 290 -0.21 -7.87 -1.27
C TYR A 290 0.69 -7.09 -2.23
N ASN A 291 0.15 -6.81 -3.42
CA ASN A 291 0.80 -5.98 -4.42
C ASN A 291 0.32 -4.54 -4.26
N LEU A 292 1.00 -3.75 -3.46
CA LEU A 292 0.60 -2.39 -3.11
C LEU A 292 1.49 -1.36 -3.81
N ASN A 293 0.87 -0.28 -4.31
CA ASN A 293 1.60 0.81 -4.94
C ASN A 293 2.30 1.69 -3.88
N PRO A 294 3.63 1.72 -3.81
CA PRO A 294 4.37 2.43 -2.77
C PRO A 294 4.26 3.96 -2.87
N PHE A 295 3.86 4.50 -4.02
CA PHE A 295 3.55 5.93 -4.16
C PHE A 295 2.25 6.33 -3.47
N LEU A 296 1.35 5.38 -3.25
CA LEU A 296 0.00 5.64 -2.74
C LEU A 296 -0.22 5.09 -1.33
N ILE A 297 0.54 4.06 -0.95
CA ILE A 297 0.28 3.29 0.26
C ILE A 297 1.60 2.94 0.95
N ARG A 298 1.63 3.15 2.25
CA ARG A 298 2.69 2.67 3.14
C ARG A 298 2.10 1.74 4.18
N VAL A 299 2.78 0.65 4.48
CA VAL A 299 2.35 -0.32 5.48
C VAL A 299 3.46 -0.54 6.50
N GLU A 300 3.08 -0.44 7.77
CA GLU A 300 3.93 -0.72 8.92
C GLU A 300 3.46 -2.04 9.56
N ILE A 301 4.38 -2.94 9.87
CA ILE A 301 4.04 -4.21 10.51
C ILE A 301 4.01 -4.03 12.02
N ALA A 302 2.89 -4.39 12.63
CA ALA A 302 2.68 -4.34 14.08
C ALA A 302 2.27 -5.71 14.63
N PRO A 303 2.57 -6.01 15.91
CA PRO A 303 2.08 -7.22 16.56
C PRO A 303 0.56 -7.17 16.72
N MET A 304 -0.09 -8.32 16.62
CA MET A 304 -1.50 -8.50 16.93
C MET A 304 -1.71 -8.51 18.44
N LEU A 305 -2.83 -7.97 18.91
CA LEU A 305 -3.17 -8.05 20.32
C LEU A 305 -3.53 -9.49 20.69
N VAL A 306 -2.85 -10.03 21.71
CA VAL A 306 -3.11 -11.34 22.27
C VAL A 306 -3.57 -11.19 23.70
N VAL A 307 -4.77 -11.67 24.01
CA VAL A 307 -5.32 -11.74 25.38
C VAL A 307 -5.27 -13.21 25.79
N ARG A 308 -4.50 -13.49 26.82
CA ARG A 308 -4.28 -14.86 27.32
C ARG A 308 -5.42 -15.31 28.25
N GLN A 309 -5.45 -16.61 28.53
CA GLN A 309 -6.35 -17.15 29.53
C GLN A 309 -6.07 -16.53 30.92
N GLY A 310 -7.11 -16.11 31.64
CA GLY A 310 -6.97 -15.42 32.93
C GLY A 310 -6.67 -13.93 32.83
N GLU A 311 -6.78 -13.39 31.62
CA GLU A 311 -6.61 -11.95 31.32
C GLU A 311 -7.81 -11.41 30.54
N VAL A 312 -8.04 -10.12 30.65
CA VAL A 312 -8.91 -9.36 29.76
C VAL A 312 -8.17 -8.11 29.27
N ALA A 313 -8.51 -7.64 28.07
CA ALA A 313 -7.96 -6.38 27.57
C ALA A 313 -9.02 -5.29 27.59
N VAL A 314 -8.71 -4.20 28.28
CA VAL A 314 -9.51 -2.98 28.31
C VAL A 314 -9.03 -2.08 27.17
N ILE A 315 -9.93 -1.73 26.27
CA ILE A 315 -9.60 -0.91 25.10
C ILE A 315 -9.79 0.57 25.41
N LYS A 316 -8.75 1.35 25.14
CA LYS A 316 -8.77 2.83 25.08
C LYS A 316 -8.84 3.23 23.61
N ALA A 317 -10.00 3.68 23.15
CA ALA A 317 -10.23 4.05 21.76
C ALA A 317 -9.92 5.53 21.50
N TYR A 318 -9.04 5.79 20.54
CA TYR A 318 -8.73 7.15 20.05
C TYR A 318 -9.56 7.53 18.82
N VAL A 319 -10.24 6.54 18.23
CA VAL A 319 -11.12 6.68 17.05
C VAL A 319 -12.53 6.24 17.40
N GLY A 320 -13.52 6.71 16.67
CA GLY A 320 -14.91 6.37 16.88
C GLY A 320 -15.82 7.58 16.98
N MET A 321 -17.06 7.34 17.34
CA MET A 321 -18.06 8.37 17.57
C MET A 321 -17.67 9.28 18.75
N ALA A 322 -18.39 10.38 18.91
CA ALA A 322 -18.15 11.32 20.01
C ALA A 322 -18.26 10.63 21.38
N THR A 323 -17.40 11.02 22.31
CA THR A 323 -17.41 10.51 23.68
C THR A 323 -18.73 10.73 24.35
N GLN A 324 -19.36 9.66 24.82
CA GLN A 324 -20.55 9.67 25.67
C GLN A 324 -20.17 9.02 26.99
N ASP A 325 -19.90 9.86 27.99
CA ASP A 325 -19.35 9.41 29.28
C ASP A 325 -20.44 8.74 30.14
N MET A 326 -20.19 7.50 30.53
CA MET A 326 -21.06 6.68 31.38
C MET A 326 -20.46 6.44 32.79
N SER A 327 -19.32 7.08 33.10
CA SER A 327 -18.57 6.81 34.32
C SER A 327 -19.27 7.30 35.62
N GLY A 328 -20.27 8.18 35.50
CA GLY A 328 -20.87 8.84 36.64
C GLY A 328 -20.01 9.98 37.22
N VAL A 329 -20.19 10.31 38.53
CA VAL A 329 -19.56 11.45 39.18
C VAL A 329 -18.25 11.09 39.91
N ASP A 330 -17.87 9.79 39.89
CA ASP A 330 -16.67 9.31 40.58
C ASP A 330 -15.40 9.86 39.95
N PHE A 331 -14.32 9.98 40.78
CA PHE A 331 -13.00 10.28 40.26
C PHE A 331 -12.58 9.30 39.15
N LYS A 332 -12.04 9.83 38.05
CA LYS A 332 -11.68 9.06 36.87
C LYS A 332 -10.47 9.64 36.13
N PHE A 333 -9.66 8.76 35.58
CA PHE A 333 -8.59 9.10 34.64
C PHE A 333 -9.07 9.07 33.15
N GLY A 334 -10.22 8.48 32.85
CA GLY A 334 -10.78 8.42 31.52
C GLY A 334 -12.25 8.10 31.53
N SER A 335 -12.97 8.59 30.51
CA SER A 335 -14.40 8.35 30.34
C SER A 335 -14.69 6.91 29.95
N LEU A 336 -15.57 6.26 30.72
CA LEU A 336 -16.12 4.96 30.38
C LEU A 336 -17.23 5.14 29.33
N VAL A 337 -17.12 4.43 28.21
CA VAL A 337 -18.01 4.59 27.05
C VAL A 337 -18.44 3.23 26.49
N ARG A 338 -19.52 3.21 25.71
CA ARG A 338 -19.86 2.03 24.89
C ARG A 338 -18.81 1.77 23.80
N PRO A 339 -18.60 0.52 23.38
CA PRO A 339 -17.80 0.22 22.18
C PRO A 339 -18.27 1.04 20.97
N GLY A 340 -17.31 1.52 20.16
CA GLY A 340 -17.58 2.42 19.04
C GLY A 340 -17.42 3.90 19.35
N HIS A 341 -17.41 4.31 20.61
CA HIS A 341 -17.13 5.67 21.06
C HIS A 341 -15.67 5.84 21.48
N ARG A 342 -15.18 7.07 21.40
CA ARG A 342 -13.83 7.45 21.88
C ARG A 342 -13.83 7.49 23.39
N GLY A 343 -12.91 6.73 24.01
CA GLY A 343 -12.78 6.58 25.45
C GLY A 343 -12.41 5.15 25.84
N ILE A 344 -12.63 4.81 27.11
CA ILE A 344 -12.42 3.46 27.66
C ILE A 344 -13.70 2.64 27.43
N TRP A 345 -13.61 1.57 26.68
CA TRP A 345 -14.78 0.72 26.43
C TRP A 345 -15.22 -0.01 27.68
N GLN A 346 -16.54 -0.01 27.94
CA GLN A 346 -17.13 -0.67 29.11
C GLN A 346 -17.09 -2.21 29.00
N GLU A 347 -17.10 -2.77 27.79
CA GLU A 347 -16.96 -4.20 27.57
C GLU A 347 -15.50 -4.51 27.23
N PRO A 348 -14.81 -5.33 28.03
CA PRO A 348 -13.44 -5.71 27.78
C PRO A 348 -13.35 -6.83 26.73
N LEU A 349 -12.22 -6.93 26.03
CA LEU A 349 -11.94 -8.07 25.17
C LEU A 349 -11.48 -9.25 26.00
N ARG A 350 -12.11 -10.40 25.76
CA ARG A 350 -11.80 -11.66 26.43
C ARG A 350 -10.65 -12.40 25.75
N THR A 351 -10.29 -13.57 26.25
CA THR A 351 -9.24 -14.42 25.69
C THR A 351 -9.40 -14.60 24.17
N GLY A 352 -8.35 -14.26 23.44
CA GLY A 352 -8.35 -14.33 21.97
C GLY A 352 -7.20 -13.55 21.34
N LYS A 353 -7.18 -13.55 20.00
CA LYS A 353 -6.25 -12.75 19.19
C LYS A 353 -7.06 -11.75 18.38
N TYR A 354 -6.70 -10.49 18.50
CA TYR A 354 -7.45 -9.38 17.91
C TYR A 354 -6.59 -8.57 16.95
N PRO A 355 -7.00 -8.49 15.67
CA PRO A 355 -6.28 -7.72 14.65
C PRO A 355 -6.65 -6.24 14.75
N ILE A 356 -6.26 -5.59 15.82
CA ILE A 356 -6.53 -4.16 16.03
C ILE A 356 -5.36 -3.30 15.52
N ASN A 357 -5.69 -2.07 15.11
CA ASN A 357 -4.69 -1.07 14.82
C ASN A 357 -4.20 -0.42 16.13
N PRO A 358 -2.95 -0.63 16.57
CA PRO A 358 -2.45 -0.10 17.85
C PRO A 358 -2.34 1.43 17.87
N ARG A 359 -2.40 2.09 16.71
CA ARG A 359 -2.46 3.56 16.62
C ARG A 359 -3.88 4.12 16.79
N CYS A 360 -4.90 3.27 16.63
CA CYS A 360 -6.31 3.61 16.84
C CYS A 360 -6.81 3.19 18.21
N TYR A 361 -6.29 2.07 18.71
CA TYR A 361 -6.73 1.43 19.96
C TYR A 361 -5.53 1.04 20.80
N GLN A 362 -5.49 1.52 22.03
CA GLN A 362 -4.56 1.05 23.04
C GLN A 362 -5.26 -0.01 23.90
N ALA A 363 -4.63 -1.16 24.08
CA ALA A 363 -5.13 -2.22 24.94
C ALA A 363 -4.35 -2.23 26.26
N GLU A 364 -5.08 -2.22 27.36
CA GLU A 364 -4.53 -2.42 28.70
C GLU A 364 -4.94 -3.82 29.18
N VAL A 365 -3.96 -4.72 29.32
CA VAL A 365 -4.21 -6.10 29.74
C VAL A 365 -4.31 -6.16 31.25
N VAL A 366 -5.45 -6.68 31.75
CA VAL A 366 -5.76 -6.80 33.17
C VAL A 366 -5.88 -8.28 33.54
N PRO A 367 -5.06 -8.78 34.46
CA PRO A 367 -5.21 -10.14 34.95
C PRO A 367 -6.49 -10.26 35.79
N THR A 368 -7.26 -11.32 35.52
CA THR A 368 -8.49 -11.66 36.24
C THR A 368 -8.24 -12.77 37.28
N ALA A 369 -7.02 -13.33 37.30
CA ALA A 369 -6.60 -14.22 38.38
C ALA A 369 -6.39 -13.45 39.68
N ILE A 370 -6.40 -14.16 40.81
CA ILE A 370 -6.11 -13.55 42.13
C ILE A 370 -4.66 -13.06 42.14
N LEU A 371 -4.48 -11.77 42.29
CA LEU A 371 -3.20 -11.10 42.48
C LEU A 371 -2.87 -11.07 43.97
N THR A 372 -1.74 -11.61 44.35
CA THR A 372 -1.24 -11.55 45.72
C THR A 372 -0.09 -10.52 45.81
N LEU A 373 -0.31 -9.40 46.49
CA LEU A 373 0.69 -8.37 46.72
C LEU A 373 1.30 -8.57 48.11
N ASN A 374 2.64 -8.62 48.19
CA ASN A 374 3.38 -8.83 49.43
C ASN A 374 4.21 -7.59 49.79
N TRP A 375 3.93 -6.99 50.94
CA TRP A 375 4.78 -6.00 51.58
C TRP A 375 5.63 -6.72 52.61
N ALA A 376 6.79 -7.23 52.20
CA ALA A 376 7.71 -7.97 53.07
C ALA A 376 9.15 -7.75 52.59
N ASP A 377 10.10 -7.82 53.54
CA ASP A 377 11.54 -7.77 53.23
C ASP A 377 12.05 -9.09 52.62
N ALA A 378 11.27 -10.15 52.74
CA ALA A 378 11.67 -11.48 52.25
C ALA A 378 11.50 -11.62 50.76
N THR A 379 12.41 -12.29 50.13
CA THR A 379 12.75 -12.44 48.75
C THR A 379 11.74 -13.13 47.82
N SER A 380 10.53 -13.45 48.22
CA SER A 380 9.54 -14.09 47.38
C SER A 380 8.59 -13.08 46.73
N GLN A 381 9.07 -12.43 45.69
CA GLN A 381 8.21 -11.61 44.85
C GLN A 381 7.46 -12.51 43.88
N ALA A 382 6.14 -12.61 44.04
CA ALA A 382 5.32 -13.51 43.20
C ALA A 382 5.12 -12.96 41.80
N HIS A 383 5.24 -11.65 41.57
CA HIS A 383 5.11 -11.00 40.28
C HIS A 383 5.72 -9.58 40.28
N ASN A 384 5.79 -8.97 39.07
CA ASN A 384 6.47 -7.69 38.88
C ASN A 384 5.88 -6.50 39.66
N LEU A 385 4.64 -6.58 40.13
CA LEU A 385 3.96 -5.53 40.88
C LEU A 385 4.46 -5.43 42.33
N ASP A 386 5.08 -6.49 42.88
CA ASP A 386 5.61 -6.56 44.24
C ASP A 386 7.03 -6.01 44.37
N LYS A 387 7.75 -5.81 43.29
CA LYS A 387 9.20 -5.50 43.25
C LYS A 387 9.58 -4.26 44.09
N GLN A 388 8.65 -3.33 44.29
CA GLN A 388 8.88 -2.08 45.02
C GLN A 388 8.21 -2.05 46.37
N LEU A 389 7.44 -3.11 46.69
CA LEU A 389 6.74 -3.21 47.97
C LEU A 389 7.71 -3.73 49.04
N LYS A 390 7.83 -2.96 50.11
CA LYS A 390 8.68 -3.27 51.26
C LYS A 390 7.84 -3.44 52.51
N GLN A 391 8.42 -4.09 53.53
CA GLN A 391 7.87 -4.19 54.86
C GLN A 391 7.44 -2.82 55.37
N ILE A 392 6.33 -2.77 56.07
CA ILE A 392 5.77 -1.53 56.61
C ILE A 392 6.29 -1.31 58.01
N ASP A 393 7.07 -0.25 58.24
CA ASP A 393 7.50 0.17 59.57
C ASP A 393 6.46 1.06 60.22
N ALA A 394 5.83 0.56 61.27
CA ALA A 394 4.88 1.31 62.08
C ALA A 394 5.46 1.67 63.43
N LYS A 395 5.24 2.88 63.89
CA LYS A 395 5.71 3.36 65.20
C LYS A 395 4.52 3.49 66.15
N SER A 396 4.63 2.83 67.33
CA SER A 396 3.62 2.97 68.38
C SER A 396 3.67 4.39 69.04
N ARG A 397 2.60 4.74 69.70
CA ARG A 397 2.52 6.01 70.48
C ARG A 397 3.62 6.09 71.56
N GLU A 398 4.12 4.95 72.02
CA GLU A 398 5.16 4.85 73.04
C GLU A 398 6.58 4.82 72.49
N GLY A 399 6.72 4.90 71.18
CA GLY A 399 8.01 4.97 70.51
C GLY A 399 8.57 3.62 69.95
N PHE A 400 7.90 2.50 70.20
CA PHE A 400 8.33 1.21 69.69
C PHE A 400 8.09 1.14 68.16
N VAL A 401 9.07 0.62 67.42
CA VAL A 401 8.98 0.39 66.00
C VAL A 401 8.63 -1.09 65.74
N PHE A 402 7.61 -1.30 64.96
CA PHE A 402 7.18 -2.65 64.54
C PHE A 402 7.36 -2.74 63.04
N ALA A 403 7.96 -3.83 62.62
CA ALA A 403 7.99 -4.23 61.22
C ALA A 403 6.76 -5.10 60.96
N ILE A 404 5.98 -4.75 59.93
CA ILE A 404 4.73 -5.42 59.60
C ILE A 404 4.87 -5.99 58.16
N ASP A 405 4.76 -7.29 58.04
CA ASP A 405 4.57 -7.96 56.78
C ASP A 405 3.09 -8.01 56.47
N LEU A 406 2.70 -7.52 55.28
CA LEU A 406 1.32 -7.48 54.83
C LEU A 406 1.18 -8.24 53.49
N GLN A 407 0.19 -9.09 53.41
CA GLN A 407 -0.22 -9.75 52.16
C GLN A 407 -1.64 -9.31 51.82
N VAL A 408 -1.84 -8.80 50.60
CA VAL A 408 -3.15 -8.42 50.12
C VAL A 408 -3.47 -9.25 48.87
N GLN A 409 -4.63 -9.86 48.86
CA GLN A 409 -5.14 -10.57 47.70
C GLN A 409 -6.21 -9.73 46.98
N ILE A 410 -5.99 -9.46 45.71
CA ILE A 410 -6.87 -8.65 44.88
C ILE A 410 -7.42 -9.53 43.74
N HIS A 411 -8.72 -9.49 43.56
CA HIS A 411 -9.40 -10.13 42.42
C HIS A 411 -10.17 -9.06 41.66
N VAL A 412 -9.86 -8.89 40.38
CA VAL A 412 -10.60 -8.03 39.47
C VAL A 412 -11.46 -8.88 38.57
N ALA A 413 -12.77 -8.83 38.75
CA ALA A 413 -13.69 -9.51 37.83
C ALA A 413 -13.59 -8.92 36.44
N ASP A 414 -13.72 -9.76 35.41
CA ASP A 414 -13.59 -9.37 33.99
C ASP A 414 -14.45 -8.16 33.62
N THR A 415 -15.72 -8.15 34.02
CA THR A 415 -16.68 -7.07 33.74
C THR A 415 -16.37 -5.78 34.54
N LYS A 416 -15.53 -5.84 35.58
CA LYS A 416 -15.15 -4.67 36.40
C LYS A 416 -13.82 -4.07 35.97
N ALA A 417 -13.02 -4.78 35.17
CA ALA A 417 -11.72 -4.32 34.71
C ALA A 417 -11.76 -2.94 34.02
N PRO A 418 -12.71 -2.62 33.11
CA PRO A 418 -12.80 -1.30 32.50
C PRO A 418 -13.02 -0.18 33.52
N ARG A 419 -13.85 -0.41 34.54
CA ARG A 419 -14.09 0.57 35.60
C ARG A 419 -12.83 0.79 36.43
N VAL A 420 -12.09 -0.27 36.77
CA VAL A 420 -10.83 -0.17 37.49
C VAL A 420 -9.82 0.69 36.69
N ILE A 421 -9.66 0.41 35.40
CA ILE A 421 -8.77 1.20 34.53
C ILE A 421 -9.25 2.65 34.40
N SER A 422 -10.54 2.90 34.32
CA SER A 422 -11.11 4.26 34.31
C SER A 422 -10.77 5.06 35.58
N MET A 423 -10.69 4.39 36.74
CA MET A 423 -10.39 5.02 38.01
C MET A 423 -8.88 5.15 38.35
N VAL A 424 -8.09 4.15 37.91
CA VAL A 424 -6.65 4.05 38.29
C VAL A 424 -5.72 4.45 37.13
N GLY A 425 -6.19 4.39 35.90
CA GLY A 425 -5.44 4.72 34.68
C GLY A 425 -4.68 3.55 34.09
N THR A 426 -3.80 2.92 34.84
CA THR A 426 -3.02 1.73 34.41
C THR A 426 -2.88 0.75 35.56
N MET A 427 -2.60 -0.53 35.28
CA MET A 427 -2.37 -1.53 36.34
C MET A 427 -1.14 -1.23 37.20
N TYR A 428 -0.14 -0.51 36.68
CA TYR A 428 1.02 -0.09 37.48
C TYR A 428 0.66 0.87 38.64
N ASN A 429 -0.39 1.66 38.46
CA ASN A 429 -0.84 2.58 39.49
C ASN A 429 -1.60 1.88 40.62
N LEU A 430 -2.09 0.65 40.37
CA LEU A 430 -2.80 -0.14 41.40
C LEU A 430 -1.89 -0.59 42.54
N ALA A 431 -0.58 -0.75 42.26
CA ALA A 431 0.42 -1.13 43.25
C ALA A 431 1.01 0.09 44.02
N GLY A 432 0.75 1.31 43.54
CA GLY A 432 1.26 2.57 44.11
C GLY A 432 0.24 3.40 44.88
N CYS A 433 -1.03 2.93 44.94
CA CYS A 433 -2.08 3.46 45.80
C CYS A 433 -2.17 2.64 47.08
#